data_8ab95b2c43e1f87a12285e89b7fca6e6
#
_entry.id   8ab95b2c43e1f87a12285e89b7fca6e6
#
_cell.length_a   1.000
_cell.length_b   1.000
_cell.length_c   1.000
_cell.angle_alpha   90.00
_cell.angle_beta   90.00
_cell.angle_gamma   90.00
#
_symmetry.space_group_name_H-M   'P 1'
#
loop_
_entity.id
_entity.type
_entity.pdbx_description
1 polymer ?
#
loop_
_entity_poly.entity_id
_entity_poly.type
_entity_poly.pdbx_seq_one_letter_code
_entity_poly.pdbx_strand_id
1 'polypeptide(L)'
;MPATWSQVASDVIAQKYFRKAGVPTALKPVKEAGVPEFLWRSVAASPSTPITGETSSKQVFNRLAGAWAYWGWKGGYFSTEEDARAYYDEMRRMLATQRAAPNSPQWFNTGLHWAYGIDGPSQGHHYVDYKSGKLVKSKSAYEHPQPHACFIQSVSDDLVNEGGIMDLWVREARLFKYGSGTGTNFSSLRGDGEPLSGGGKSSGPVSYTHLRAHETEA
;
A
#
# COMPACT_ATOMS: atom_id res chain seq x y z
N MET A 1 -13.34 14.29 -13.60
CA MET A 1 -14.20 13.26 -12.96
C MET A 1 -15.17 12.70 -13.98
N PRO A 2 -15.62 11.43 -13.88
CA PRO A 2 -16.72 10.92 -14.70
C PRO A 2 -18.00 11.70 -14.39
N ALA A 3 -18.78 12.02 -15.42
CA ALA A 3 -19.99 12.85 -15.27
C ALA A 3 -21.11 12.19 -14.43
N THR A 4 -21.05 10.88 -14.27
CA THR A 4 -22.04 10.10 -13.50
C THR A 4 -21.77 10.06 -11.99
N TRP A 5 -20.61 10.56 -11.54
CA TRP A 5 -20.26 10.54 -10.13
C TRP A 5 -20.98 11.65 -9.36
N SER A 6 -21.41 11.30 -8.13
CA SER A 6 -21.94 12.32 -7.22
C SER A 6 -20.84 13.34 -6.84
N GLN A 7 -21.24 14.53 -6.42
CA GLN A 7 -20.29 15.54 -5.94
C GLN A 7 -19.46 15.01 -4.77
N VAL A 8 -20.11 14.33 -3.81
CA VAL A 8 -19.42 13.75 -2.65
C VAL A 8 -18.35 12.73 -3.05
N ALA A 9 -18.66 11.81 -3.98
CA ALA A 9 -17.68 10.84 -4.46
C ALA A 9 -16.52 11.53 -5.18
N SER A 10 -16.81 12.57 -5.96
CA SER A 10 -15.81 13.37 -6.65
C SER A 10 -14.89 14.12 -5.68
N ASP A 11 -15.45 14.70 -4.63
CA ASP A 11 -14.68 15.43 -3.62
C ASP A 11 -13.80 14.46 -2.80
N VAL A 12 -14.34 13.31 -2.41
CA VAL A 12 -13.57 12.30 -1.66
C VAL A 12 -12.35 11.83 -2.46
N ILE A 13 -12.53 11.44 -3.72
CA ILE A 13 -11.39 10.96 -4.51
C ILE A 13 -10.37 12.07 -4.77
N ALA A 14 -10.81 13.30 -5.04
CA ALA A 14 -9.93 14.42 -5.31
C ALA A 14 -9.17 14.87 -4.06
N GLN A 15 -9.84 14.93 -2.91
CA GLN A 15 -9.23 15.42 -1.68
C GLN A 15 -8.34 14.37 -1.00
N LYS A 16 -8.75 13.10 -1.00
CA LYS A 16 -8.08 12.03 -0.25
C LYS A 16 -7.10 11.23 -1.09
N TYR A 17 -7.40 10.94 -2.36
CA TYR A 17 -6.70 9.91 -3.11
C TYR A 17 -5.87 10.43 -4.29
N PHE A 18 -6.07 11.66 -4.74
CA PHE A 18 -5.14 12.25 -5.72
C PHE A 18 -3.77 12.45 -5.07
N ARG A 19 -2.73 12.01 -5.77
CA ARG A 19 -1.36 12.31 -5.37
C ARG A 19 -1.12 13.81 -5.43
N LYS A 20 -0.75 14.42 -4.32
CA LYS A 20 -0.66 15.88 -4.20
C LYS A 20 0.67 16.45 -4.68
N ALA A 21 1.73 15.65 -4.75
CA ALA A 21 3.07 16.11 -5.10
C ALA A 21 3.90 15.00 -5.75
N GLY A 22 4.95 15.41 -6.46
CA GLY A 22 5.90 14.48 -7.07
C GLY A 22 5.47 13.95 -8.44
N VAL A 23 4.36 14.40 -9.02
CA VAL A 23 3.88 14.00 -10.35
C VAL A 23 4.54 14.88 -11.42
N PRO A 24 5.37 14.32 -12.33
CA PRO A 24 5.99 15.09 -13.39
C PRO A 24 4.94 15.61 -14.39
N THR A 25 5.11 16.85 -14.86
CA THR A 25 4.23 17.44 -15.88
C THR A 25 4.45 16.88 -17.28
N ALA A 26 5.62 16.28 -17.52
CA ALA A 26 5.96 15.59 -18.77
C ALA A 26 6.62 14.25 -18.46
N LEU A 27 6.18 13.21 -19.15
CA LEU A 27 6.61 11.85 -18.95
C LEU A 27 7.27 11.28 -20.21
N LYS A 28 8.22 10.38 -20.03
CA LYS A 28 8.76 9.53 -21.09
C LYS A 28 8.64 8.06 -20.70
N PRO A 29 8.33 7.17 -21.67
CA PRO A 29 8.27 5.74 -21.43
C PRO A 29 9.67 5.16 -21.19
N VAL A 30 9.74 4.15 -20.35
CA VAL A 30 10.91 3.32 -20.12
C VAL A 30 10.69 2.00 -20.83
N LYS A 31 11.38 1.82 -21.98
CA LYS A 31 11.29 0.58 -22.76
C LYS A 31 11.74 -0.60 -21.94
N GLU A 32 10.95 -1.66 -21.93
CA GLU A 32 11.26 -2.91 -21.22
C GLU A 32 11.06 -4.09 -22.16
N ALA A 33 12.12 -4.90 -22.36
CA ALA A 33 12.05 -6.08 -23.22
C ALA A 33 11.05 -7.11 -22.66
N GLY A 34 10.23 -7.69 -23.55
CA GLY A 34 9.22 -8.67 -23.17
C GLY A 34 7.97 -8.10 -22.48
N VAL A 35 7.85 -6.77 -22.43
CA VAL A 35 6.67 -6.07 -21.91
C VAL A 35 6.00 -5.30 -23.04
N PRO A 36 4.69 -5.43 -23.28
CA PRO A 36 3.94 -4.63 -24.26
C PRO A 36 4.12 -3.13 -24.04
N GLU A 37 4.17 -2.37 -25.12
CA GLU A 37 4.42 -0.93 -25.07
C GLU A 37 3.45 -0.17 -24.15
N PHE A 38 2.18 -0.51 -24.17
CA PHE A 38 1.16 0.14 -23.34
C PHE A 38 1.32 -0.11 -21.82
N LEU A 39 2.14 -1.09 -21.45
CA LEU A 39 2.49 -1.42 -20.06
C LEU A 39 3.87 -0.90 -19.65
N TRP A 40 4.60 -0.22 -20.52
CA TRP A 40 5.87 0.37 -20.14
C TRP A 40 5.68 1.40 -19.03
N ARG A 41 6.57 1.35 -18.05
CA ARG A 41 6.63 2.36 -16.99
C ARG A 41 6.96 3.74 -17.58
N SER A 42 6.62 4.78 -16.84
CA SER A 42 6.95 6.14 -17.21
C SER A 42 7.77 6.82 -16.11
N VAL A 43 8.64 7.73 -16.52
CA VAL A 43 9.43 8.58 -15.63
C VAL A 43 9.40 10.02 -16.11
N ALA A 44 9.87 10.96 -15.30
CA ALA A 44 10.02 12.35 -15.73
C ALA A 44 10.81 12.45 -17.05
N ALA A 45 10.36 13.26 -17.98
CA ALA A 45 10.98 13.41 -19.30
C ALA A 45 12.43 13.91 -19.18
N SER A 46 12.72 14.75 -18.18
CA SER A 46 14.07 15.21 -17.83
C SER A 46 14.16 15.47 -16.31
N PRO A 47 15.39 15.57 -15.75
CA PRO A 47 15.58 15.95 -14.34
C PRO A 47 15.02 17.33 -13.98
N SER A 48 14.89 18.23 -14.95
CA SER A 48 14.33 19.58 -14.78
C SER A 48 12.82 19.65 -15.04
N THR A 49 12.15 18.52 -15.30
CA THR A 49 10.70 18.50 -15.51
C THR A 49 9.98 19.02 -14.26
N PRO A 50 9.11 20.03 -14.37
CA PRO A 50 8.34 20.52 -13.23
C PRO A 50 7.47 19.41 -12.64
N ILE A 51 7.28 19.46 -11.33
CA ILE A 51 6.43 18.51 -10.60
C ILE A 51 5.17 19.18 -10.09
N THR A 52 4.07 18.42 -10.04
CA THR A 52 2.75 18.85 -9.59
C THR A 52 2.05 17.71 -8.85
N GLY A 53 0.74 17.77 -8.69
CA GLY A 53 -0.12 16.68 -8.26
C GLY A 53 -0.96 16.10 -9.39
N GLU A 54 -1.70 15.04 -9.10
CA GLU A 54 -2.77 14.54 -9.99
C GLU A 54 -3.91 15.56 -10.05
N THR A 55 -4.45 15.79 -11.24
CA THR A 55 -5.52 16.75 -11.49
C THR A 55 -6.78 16.08 -12.06
N SER A 56 -6.70 14.82 -12.41
CA SER A 56 -7.79 14.07 -13.04
C SER A 56 -7.91 12.65 -12.48
N SER A 57 -9.14 12.20 -12.26
CA SER A 57 -9.41 10.79 -11.91
C SER A 57 -8.92 9.80 -12.98
N LYS A 58 -8.78 10.22 -14.23
CA LYS A 58 -8.17 9.41 -15.29
C LYS A 58 -6.74 8.99 -14.93
N GLN A 59 -5.96 9.90 -14.34
CA GLN A 59 -4.59 9.60 -13.90
C GLN A 59 -4.60 8.51 -12.83
N VAL A 60 -5.49 8.64 -11.84
CA VAL A 60 -5.64 7.65 -10.76
C VAL A 60 -6.05 6.28 -11.30
N PHE A 61 -7.10 6.23 -12.14
CA PHE A 61 -7.57 4.96 -12.70
C PHE A 61 -6.52 4.31 -13.61
N ASN A 62 -5.83 5.12 -14.41
CA ASN A 62 -4.77 4.63 -15.29
C ASN A 62 -3.60 4.04 -14.51
N ARG A 63 -3.12 4.72 -13.45
CA ARG A 63 -1.98 4.19 -12.69
C ARG A 63 -2.31 2.92 -11.91
N LEU A 64 -3.53 2.83 -11.36
CA LEU A 64 -3.99 1.62 -10.67
C LEU A 64 -4.10 0.45 -11.64
N ALA A 65 -4.93 0.60 -12.66
CA ALA A 65 -5.16 -0.48 -13.64
C ALA A 65 -3.88 -0.86 -14.40
N GLY A 66 -3.06 0.14 -14.73
CA GLY A 66 -1.79 -0.09 -15.43
C GLY A 66 -0.77 -0.84 -14.58
N ALA A 67 -0.64 -0.50 -13.29
CA ALA A 67 0.25 -1.23 -12.40
C ALA A 67 -0.23 -2.68 -12.18
N TRP A 68 -1.53 -2.91 -12.01
CA TRP A 68 -2.08 -4.25 -11.88
C TRP A 68 -1.88 -5.08 -13.15
N ALA A 69 -2.13 -4.51 -14.32
CA ALA A 69 -1.89 -5.18 -15.60
C ALA A 69 -0.40 -5.46 -15.83
N TYR A 70 0.48 -4.51 -15.48
CA TYR A 70 1.92 -4.69 -15.53
C TYR A 70 2.41 -5.83 -14.63
N TRP A 71 1.94 -5.88 -13.38
CA TRP A 71 2.27 -6.97 -12.46
C TRP A 71 1.72 -8.31 -12.94
N GLY A 72 0.50 -8.32 -13.47
CA GLY A 72 -0.11 -9.51 -14.06
C GLY A 72 0.68 -10.03 -15.27
N TRP A 73 1.16 -9.13 -16.14
CA TRP A 73 2.02 -9.49 -17.25
C TRP A 73 3.35 -10.09 -16.78
N LYS A 74 4.02 -9.41 -15.84
CA LYS A 74 5.27 -9.91 -15.25
C LYS A 74 5.11 -11.25 -14.52
N GLY A 75 3.95 -11.48 -13.94
CA GLY A 75 3.57 -12.72 -13.25
C GLY A 75 3.11 -13.85 -14.18
N GLY A 76 2.99 -13.58 -15.49
CA GLY A 76 2.56 -14.59 -16.46
C GLY A 76 1.06 -14.94 -16.39
N TYR A 77 0.21 -14.01 -15.92
CA TYR A 77 -1.24 -14.23 -15.78
C TYR A 77 -2.01 -14.05 -17.09
N PHE A 78 -1.41 -13.46 -18.10
CA PHE A 78 -2.01 -13.22 -19.40
C PHE A 78 -1.36 -14.11 -20.47
N SER A 79 -2.18 -14.72 -21.32
CA SER A 79 -1.72 -15.55 -22.41
C SER A 79 -1.29 -14.72 -23.62
N THR A 80 -1.93 -13.57 -23.82
CA THR A 80 -1.68 -12.67 -24.97
C THR A 80 -1.62 -11.20 -24.52
N GLU A 81 -1.14 -10.34 -25.41
CA GLU A 81 -1.18 -8.88 -25.19
C GLU A 81 -2.63 -8.36 -25.18
N GLU A 82 -3.49 -8.96 -25.98
CA GLU A 82 -4.92 -8.64 -26.06
C GLU A 82 -5.62 -8.93 -24.72
N ASP A 83 -5.31 -10.04 -24.06
CA ASP A 83 -5.84 -10.37 -22.72
C ASP A 83 -5.42 -9.33 -21.69
N ALA A 84 -4.15 -8.94 -21.70
CA ALA A 84 -3.63 -7.92 -20.79
C ALA A 84 -4.27 -6.55 -21.04
N ARG A 85 -4.53 -6.20 -22.31
CA ARG A 85 -5.20 -4.96 -22.69
C ARG A 85 -6.67 -4.97 -22.28
N ALA A 86 -7.38 -6.07 -22.51
CA ALA A 86 -8.76 -6.24 -22.08
C ALA A 86 -8.88 -6.09 -20.55
N TYR A 87 -7.98 -6.74 -19.79
CA TYR A 87 -7.92 -6.59 -18.34
C TYR A 87 -7.68 -5.14 -17.92
N TYR A 88 -6.71 -4.46 -18.53
CA TYR A 88 -6.41 -3.05 -18.24
C TYR A 88 -7.62 -2.15 -18.47
N ASP A 89 -8.29 -2.30 -19.60
CA ASP A 89 -9.44 -1.47 -19.96
C ASP A 89 -10.67 -1.77 -19.08
N GLU A 90 -10.94 -3.03 -18.74
CA GLU A 90 -12.03 -3.41 -17.84
C GLU A 90 -11.77 -2.92 -16.41
N MET A 91 -10.55 -3.01 -15.88
CA MET A 91 -10.24 -2.45 -14.56
C MET A 91 -10.48 -0.94 -14.52
N ARG A 92 -10.05 -0.18 -15.54
CA ARG A 92 -10.33 1.25 -15.65
C ARG A 92 -11.83 1.54 -15.69
N ARG A 93 -12.58 0.77 -16.49
CA ARG A 93 -14.03 0.88 -16.58
C ARG A 93 -14.71 0.60 -15.24
N MET A 94 -14.32 -0.45 -14.54
CA MET A 94 -14.88 -0.80 -13.23
C MET A 94 -14.64 0.31 -12.20
N LEU A 95 -13.43 0.88 -12.15
CA LEU A 95 -13.12 2.02 -11.29
C LEU A 95 -13.94 3.26 -11.68
N ALA A 96 -13.98 3.61 -12.96
CA ALA A 96 -14.67 4.78 -13.46
C ALA A 96 -16.20 4.71 -13.30
N THR A 97 -16.77 3.52 -13.32
CA THR A 97 -18.21 3.29 -13.15
C THR A 97 -18.61 2.89 -11.73
N GLN A 98 -17.67 2.96 -10.77
CA GLN A 98 -17.89 2.60 -9.36
C GLN A 98 -18.38 1.16 -9.14
N ARG A 99 -18.03 0.22 -10.04
CA ARG A 99 -18.35 -1.20 -9.90
C ARG A 99 -17.38 -1.93 -9.00
N ALA A 100 -16.17 -1.38 -8.83
CA ALA A 100 -15.16 -1.85 -7.90
C ALA A 100 -14.39 -0.66 -7.32
N ALA A 101 -13.89 -0.82 -6.11
CA ALA A 101 -12.98 0.11 -5.46
C ALA A 101 -11.96 -0.70 -4.65
N PRO A 102 -10.66 -0.48 -4.84
CA PRO A 102 -9.65 -1.07 -3.98
C PRO A 102 -9.67 -0.42 -2.59
N ASN A 103 -8.99 -1.03 -1.64
CA ASN A 103 -8.78 -0.43 -0.32
C ASN A 103 -7.88 0.81 -0.37
N SER A 104 -7.90 1.61 0.68
CA SER A 104 -7.20 2.90 0.75
C SER A 104 -5.69 2.84 0.45
N PRO A 105 -4.90 1.88 0.96
CA PRO A 105 -3.48 1.80 0.63
C PRO A 105 -3.18 1.67 -0.86
N GLN A 106 -4.03 0.99 -1.62
CA GLN A 106 -3.88 0.91 -3.06
C GLN A 106 -4.17 2.25 -3.74
N TRP A 107 -5.23 2.95 -3.33
CA TRP A 107 -5.51 4.30 -3.83
C TRP A 107 -4.34 5.26 -3.59
N PHE A 108 -3.67 5.18 -2.44
CA PHE A 108 -2.56 6.07 -2.10
C PHE A 108 -1.26 5.72 -2.81
N ASN A 109 -0.93 4.44 -2.96
CA ASN A 109 0.44 4.02 -3.24
C ASN A 109 0.60 3.26 -4.57
N THR A 110 -0.44 2.53 -5.03
CA THR A 110 -0.32 1.67 -6.21
C THR A 110 -0.17 2.49 -7.48
N GLY A 111 0.80 2.09 -8.28
CA GLY A 111 1.06 2.64 -9.61
C GLY A 111 1.83 3.96 -9.63
N LEU A 112 2.19 4.55 -8.49
CA LEU A 112 2.98 5.79 -8.45
C LEU A 112 4.37 5.60 -9.09
N HIS A 113 5.03 4.48 -8.80
CA HIS A 113 6.30 4.13 -9.43
C HIS A 113 6.13 3.81 -10.92
N TRP A 114 5.11 3.02 -11.27
CA TRP A 114 4.85 2.62 -12.64
C TRP A 114 4.50 3.82 -13.54
N ALA A 115 3.57 4.67 -13.10
CA ALA A 115 3.04 5.77 -13.92
C ALA A 115 3.93 7.00 -13.95
N TYR A 116 4.69 7.28 -12.88
CA TYR A 116 5.38 8.57 -12.70
C TYR A 116 6.86 8.44 -12.37
N GLY A 117 7.36 7.22 -12.11
CA GLY A 117 8.71 7.01 -11.59
C GLY A 117 8.92 7.53 -10.17
N ILE A 118 7.82 7.79 -9.43
CA ILE A 118 7.92 8.21 -8.03
C ILE A 118 8.53 7.08 -7.22
N ASP A 119 9.55 7.40 -6.46
CA ASP A 119 10.25 6.48 -5.59
C ASP A 119 10.52 7.07 -4.21
N GLY A 120 10.98 6.24 -3.30
CA GLY A 120 11.34 6.62 -1.94
C GLY A 120 11.96 5.43 -1.20
N PRO A 121 12.73 5.69 -0.13
CA PRO A 121 13.38 4.64 0.62
C PRO A 121 12.34 3.69 1.24
N SER A 122 12.58 2.40 1.08
CA SER A 122 11.83 1.35 1.74
C SER A 122 11.90 1.51 3.26
N GLN A 123 10.78 1.32 3.93
CA GLN A 123 10.68 1.38 5.39
C GLN A 123 10.77 -0.01 6.03
N GLY A 124 11.51 -0.91 5.38
CA GLY A 124 11.77 -2.26 5.90
C GLY A 124 10.74 -3.32 5.52
N HIS A 125 9.81 -3.02 4.58
CA HIS A 125 8.89 -4.04 4.11
C HIS A 125 9.55 -4.99 3.09
N HIS A 126 8.95 -6.17 2.94
CA HIS A 126 9.41 -7.24 2.07
C HIS A 126 8.29 -7.60 1.08
N TYR A 127 8.68 -8.19 -0.03
CA TYR A 127 7.77 -8.78 -1.01
C TYR A 127 8.29 -10.15 -1.45
N VAL A 128 7.42 -10.95 -2.02
CA VAL A 128 7.82 -12.21 -2.64
C VAL A 128 8.18 -11.94 -4.09
N ASP A 129 9.43 -12.22 -4.46
CA ASP A 129 9.87 -12.10 -5.85
C ASP A 129 9.17 -13.18 -6.71
N TYR A 130 8.46 -12.75 -7.72
CA TYR A 130 7.62 -13.63 -8.55
C TYR A 130 8.39 -14.65 -9.37
N LYS A 131 9.69 -14.43 -9.64
CA LYS A 131 10.53 -15.37 -10.38
C LYS A 131 11.13 -16.44 -9.48
N SER A 132 11.66 -16.04 -8.34
CA SER A 132 12.36 -16.92 -7.43
C SER A 132 11.47 -17.52 -6.34
N GLY A 133 10.28 -16.96 -6.11
CA GLY A 133 9.40 -17.33 -4.99
C GLY A 133 9.96 -16.98 -3.61
N LYS A 134 11.07 -16.24 -3.54
CA LYS A 134 11.75 -15.92 -2.27
C LYS A 134 11.28 -14.59 -1.71
N LEU A 135 11.28 -14.49 -0.38
CA LEU A 135 11.05 -13.25 0.33
C LEU A 135 12.26 -12.33 0.14
N VAL A 136 12.02 -11.14 -0.41
CA VAL A 136 13.06 -10.14 -0.71
C VAL A 136 12.72 -8.84 0.01
N LYS A 137 13.73 -8.20 0.61
CA LYS A 137 13.57 -6.87 1.21
C LYS A 137 13.40 -5.83 0.09
N SER A 138 12.33 -5.06 0.14
CA SER A 138 12.10 -4.00 -0.83
C SER A 138 13.15 -2.90 -0.70
N LYS A 139 13.59 -2.35 -1.82
CA LYS A 139 14.46 -1.17 -1.89
C LYS A 139 13.66 0.12 -2.05
N SER A 140 12.46 0.00 -2.57
CA SER A 140 11.55 1.10 -2.89
C SER A 140 10.25 0.99 -2.10
N ALA A 141 9.72 2.12 -1.64
CA ALA A 141 8.41 2.19 -1.00
C ALA A 141 7.25 2.07 -2.01
N TYR A 142 7.49 2.34 -3.30
CA TYR A 142 6.44 2.47 -4.31
C TYR A 142 6.52 1.48 -5.47
N GLU A 143 7.67 0.81 -5.68
CA GLU A 143 7.80 -0.24 -6.70
C GLU A 143 7.00 -1.49 -6.31
N HIS A 144 7.12 -1.91 -5.05
CA HIS A 144 6.34 -2.99 -4.43
C HIS A 144 5.61 -2.43 -3.21
N PRO A 145 4.57 -1.60 -3.42
CA PRO A 145 3.87 -0.97 -2.31
C PRO A 145 3.08 -1.99 -1.50
N GLN A 146 2.85 -1.68 -0.22
CA GLN A 146 1.95 -2.44 0.62
C GLN A 146 0.51 -2.24 0.17
N PRO A 147 -0.20 -3.29 -0.32
CA PRO A 147 -1.54 -3.14 -0.89
C PRO A 147 -2.67 -3.40 0.11
N HIS A 148 -2.38 -3.92 1.31
CA HIS A 148 -3.40 -4.39 2.25
C HIS A 148 -3.82 -3.29 3.22
N ALA A 149 -5.12 -3.22 3.51
CA ALA A 149 -5.69 -2.23 4.42
C ALA A 149 -5.58 -2.64 5.87
N CYS A 150 -5.66 -3.93 6.18
CA CYS A 150 -5.75 -4.44 7.55
C CYS A 150 -4.87 -5.66 7.75
N PHE A 151 -4.27 -5.72 8.94
CA PHE A 151 -3.43 -6.83 9.37
C PHE A 151 -3.90 -7.33 10.72
N ILE A 152 -3.98 -8.65 10.87
CA ILE A 152 -4.14 -9.29 12.17
C ILE A 152 -2.75 -9.69 12.64
N GLN A 153 -2.39 -9.23 13.82
CA GLN A 153 -1.11 -9.49 14.46
C GLN A 153 -1.29 -10.35 15.72
N SER A 154 -0.27 -11.09 16.05
CA SER A 154 -0.11 -11.75 17.34
C SER A 154 0.98 -11.09 18.15
N VAL A 155 0.94 -11.27 19.45
CA VAL A 155 1.95 -10.78 20.40
C VAL A 155 2.32 -11.89 21.35
N SER A 156 3.60 -12.03 21.65
CA SER A 156 4.11 -12.93 22.66
C SER A 156 4.06 -12.30 24.04
N ASP A 157 3.95 -13.11 25.07
CA ASP A 157 3.97 -12.65 26.46
C ASP A 157 5.40 -12.28 26.91
N ASP A 158 5.93 -11.28 26.26
CA ASP A 158 7.26 -10.69 26.46
C ASP A 158 7.16 -9.18 26.29
N LEU A 159 7.88 -8.41 27.10
CA LEU A 159 7.78 -6.95 27.04
C LEU A 159 8.59 -6.35 25.89
N VAL A 160 9.85 -6.77 25.70
CA VAL A 160 10.83 -6.04 24.89
C VAL A 160 11.42 -6.82 23.72
N ASN A 161 11.38 -8.17 23.77
CA ASN A 161 11.98 -9.00 22.73
C ASN A 161 11.15 -9.03 21.45
N GLU A 162 11.72 -9.58 20.38
CA GLU A 162 11.04 -9.75 19.09
C GLU A 162 9.74 -10.53 19.25
N GLY A 163 8.66 -10.03 18.66
CA GLY A 163 7.31 -10.56 18.81
C GLY A 163 6.59 -10.12 20.08
N GLY A 164 7.26 -9.43 20.99
CA GLY A 164 6.69 -8.94 22.25
C GLY A 164 5.90 -7.64 22.12
N ILE A 165 5.50 -7.09 23.26
CA ILE A 165 4.59 -5.95 23.35
C ILE A 165 5.18 -4.68 22.71
N MET A 166 6.44 -4.34 22.99
CA MET A 166 7.07 -3.13 22.41
C MET A 166 7.38 -3.31 20.94
N ASP A 167 7.74 -4.51 20.49
CA ASP A 167 7.90 -4.80 19.06
C ASP A 167 6.57 -4.70 18.29
N LEU A 168 5.46 -5.08 18.90
CA LEU A 168 4.13 -4.88 18.30
C LEU A 168 3.87 -3.40 17.97
N TRP A 169 4.21 -2.47 18.87
CA TRP A 169 4.04 -1.04 18.63
C TRP A 169 4.85 -0.55 17.43
N VAL A 170 6.08 -1.02 17.29
CA VAL A 170 6.92 -0.68 16.13
C VAL A 170 6.32 -1.21 14.83
N ARG A 171 5.81 -2.45 14.85
CA ARG A 171 5.13 -3.05 13.68
C ARG A 171 3.86 -2.28 13.31
N GLU A 172 3.02 -1.93 14.29
CA GLU A 172 1.81 -1.14 14.06
C GLU A 172 2.12 0.25 13.51
N ALA A 173 3.10 0.96 14.07
CA ALA A 173 3.50 2.27 13.56
C ALA A 173 3.96 2.22 12.09
N ARG A 174 4.65 1.15 11.69
CA ARG A 174 5.02 0.93 10.28
C ARG A 174 3.80 0.74 9.38
N LEU A 175 2.82 -0.05 9.81
CA LEU A 175 1.60 -0.29 9.05
C LEU A 175 0.76 0.98 8.91
N PHE A 176 0.59 1.74 9.98
CA PHE A 176 -0.13 3.03 9.96
C PHE A 176 0.52 4.04 9.03
N LYS A 177 1.86 4.08 8.97
CA LYS A 177 2.58 4.97 8.06
C LYS A 177 2.21 4.75 6.59
N TYR A 178 1.83 3.53 6.20
CA TYR A 178 1.43 3.19 4.83
C TYR A 178 -0.08 3.19 4.62
N GLY A 179 -0.84 3.68 5.59
CA GLY A 179 -2.31 3.81 5.50
C GLY A 179 -3.06 2.51 5.78
N SER A 180 -2.40 1.52 6.41
CA SER A 180 -3.04 0.27 6.82
C SER A 180 -3.49 0.32 8.28
N GLY A 181 -4.54 -0.44 8.61
CA GLY A 181 -4.99 -0.66 9.98
C GLY A 181 -4.47 -1.97 10.56
N THR A 182 -4.56 -2.12 11.87
CA THR A 182 -4.19 -3.35 12.57
C THR A 182 -5.26 -3.81 13.54
N GLY A 183 -5.34 -5.14 13.72
CA GLY A 183 -6.02 -5.79 14.83
C GLY A 183 -5.05 -6.73 15.50
N THR A 184 -5.09 -6.85 16.81
CA THR A 184 -4.13 -7.68 17.55
C THR A 184 -4.85 -8.74 18.36
N ASN A 185 -4.35 -9.97 18.28
CA ASN A 185 -4.76 -11.07 19.15
C ASN A 185 -3.89 -11.07 20.40
N PHE A 186 -4.49 -10.75 21.54
CA PHE A 186 -3.84 -10.70 22.85
C PHE A 186 -3.94 -12.00 23.64
N SER A 187 -4.49 -13.06 23.07
CA SER A 187 -4.74 -14.33 23.80
C SER A 187 -3.48 -14.99 24.36
N SER A 188 -2.30 -14.65 23.86
CA SER A 188 -1.03 -15.16 24.34
C SER A 188 -0.48 -14.43 25.56
N LEU A 189 -1.03 -13.26 25.88
CA LEU A 189 -0.60 -12.51 27.06
C LEU A 189 -1.22 -13.12 28.32
N ARG A 190 -0.44 -13.14 29.39
CA ARG A 190 -0.94 -13.60 30.70
C ARG A 190 -2.07 -12.72 31.21
N GLY A 191 -3.01 -13.35 31.92
CA GLY A 191 -4.16 -12.68 32.52
C GLY A 191 -3.80 -11.83 33.75
N ASP A 192 -4.79 -11.08 34.22
CA ASP A 192 -4.65 -10.35 35.48
C ASP A 192 -4.49 -11.33 36.67
N GLY A 193 -3.60 -10.99 37.60
CA GLY A 193 -3.30 -11.81 38.77
C GLY A 193 -2.41 -13.00 38.52
N GLU A 194 -2.02 -13.35 37.28
CA GLU A 194 -1.07 -14.44 37.00
C GLU A 194 0.35 -14.14 37.53
N PRO A 195 1.11 -15.15 37.99
CA PRO A 195 2.43 -14.89 38.56
C PRO A 195 3.46 -14.48 37.52
N LEU A 196 4.33 -13.54 37.89
CA LEU A 196 5.49 -13.14 37.11
C LEU A 196 6.70 -13.98 37.48
N SER A 197 7.62 -14.22 36.55
CA SER A 197 8.85 -15.01 36.76
C SER A 197 9.79 -14.43 37.85
N GLY A 198 9.79 -13.11 38.01
CA GLY A 198 10.56 -12.38 39.05
C GLY A 198 9.84 -12.18 40.36
N GLY A 199 8.66 -12.78 40.57
CA GLY A 199 7.76 -12.52 41.69
C GLY A 199 6.81 -11.34 41.40
N GLY A 200 5.67 -11.31 42.08
CA GLY A 200 4.59 -10.35 41.82
C GLY A 200 3.54 -10.92 40.90
N LYS A 201 2.58 -10.08 40.49
CA LYS A 201 1.41 -10.47 39.69
C LYS A 201 1.29 -9.59 38.45
N SER A 202 0.78 -10.17 37.37
CA SER A 202 0.44 -9.45 36.14
C SER A 202 -0.77 -8.55 36.38
N SER A 203 -0.78 -7.37 35.73
CA SER A 203 -1.96 -6.50 35.63
C SER A 203 -2.81 -6.82 34.40
N GLY A 204 -2.48 -7.85 33.66
CA GLY A 204 -3.18 -8.29 32.46
C GLY A 204 -3.09 -7.34 31.26
N PRO A 205 -3.71 -7.71 30.12
CA PRO A 205 -3.67 -6.92 28.89
C PRO A 205 -4.41 -5.58 28.96
N VAL A 206 -5.23 -5.34 30.00
CA VAL A 206 -5.96 -4.08 30.18
C VAL A 206 -5.00 -2.90 30.35
N SER A 207 -3.90 -3.05 31.07
CA SER A 207 -2.89 -2.00 31.24
C SER A 207 -2.25 -1.59 29.90
N TYR A 208 -2.02 -2.55 28.99
CA TYR A 208 -1.53 -2.27 27.65
C TYR A 208 -2.53 -1.50 26.80
N THR A 209 -3.80 -1.89 26.83
CA THR A 209 -4.85 -1.21 26.06
C THR A 209 -5.11 0.22 26.55
N HIS A 210 -4.97 0.49 27.83
CA HIS A 210 -5.08 1.84 28.39
C HIS A 210 -3.91 2.75 27.97
N LEU A 211 -2.69 2.26 27.97
CA LEU A 211 -1.54 2.99 27.44
C LEU A 211 -1.74 3.39 25.98
N ARG A 212 -2.28 2.46 25.18
CA ARG A 212 -2.54 2.72 23.76
C ARG A 212 -3.66 3.75 23.53
N ALA A 213 -4.69 3.77 24.37
CA ALA A 213 -5.80 4.73 24.24
C ALA A 213 -5.35 6.18 24.46
N HIS A 214 -4.36 6.41 25.32
CA HIS A 214 -3.81 7.75 25.57
C HIS A 214 -2.94 8.30 24.44
N GLU A 215 -2.41 7.42 23.57
CA GLU A 215 -1.57 7.82 22.41
C GLU A 215 -2.39 8.29 21.20
N THR A 216 -3.70 8.02 21.16
CA THR A 216 -4.56 8.34 20.02
C THR A 216 -5.31 9.66 20.15
N GLU A 217 -5.18 10.36 21.27
CA GLU A 217 -5.82 11.65 21.53
C GLU A 217 -4.90 12.86 21.37
N ALA A 218 -3.69 12.70 20.79
CA ALA A 218 -2.73 13.78 20.56
C ALA A 218 -2.69 14.22 19.09
#